data_65495963af6abc6d6f6a52ccd4319cb9
#
_entry.id   65495963af6abc6d6f6a52ccd4319cb9
#
_cell.length_a   1.000
_cell.length_b   1.000
_cell.length_c   1.000
_cell.angle_alpha   90.00
_cell.angle_beta   90.00
_cell.angle_gamma   90.00
#
_symmetry.space_group_name_H-M   'P 1'
#
loop_
_entity.id
_entity.type
_entity.pdbx_description
1 polymer ?
#
loop_
_entity_poly.entity_id
_entity_poly.type
_entity_poly.pdbx_seq_one_letter_code
_entity_poly.pdbx_strand_id
1 'polypeptide(L)'
;MSSDSREGPSRFKFRESTRTPLEVPATVLIAGGEIQAKTANVSLGGVFISLPKPPPVGTMVKFALDLNEKAVRGFSEVVWIRPAQESLDRPVGMGLQFRHFLDDGEGALRLFLAEQLQNLEGT
;
A
#
# COMPACT_ATOMS: atom_id res chain seq x y z
N MET A 1 -25.23 -0.53 -9.42
CA MET A 1 -24.48 -1.02 -9.22
C MET A 1 -23.78 -1.23 -9.18
N SER A 2 -24.22 -0.88 -9.31
CA SER A 2 -23.34 -1.33 -9.02
C SER A 2 -22.68 -1.56 -8.92
N SER A 3 -23.18 -1.29 -9.07
CA SER A 3 -22.39 -1.78 -8.72
C SER A 3 -21.81 -2.15 -8.66
N ASP A 4 -22.41 -1.99 -8.85
CA ASP A 4 -21.70 -2.58 -8.59
C ASP A 4 -21.07 -2.86 -8.78
N SER A 5 -21.62 -2.61 -9.08
CA SER A 5 -20.91 -3.11 -9.00
C SER A 5 -20.23 -3.23 -9.08
N ARG A 6 -20.76 -3.11 -9.16
CA ARG A 6 -20.03 -3.44 -8.93
C ARG A 6 -19.43 -3.78 -8.73
N GLU A 7 -20.05 -3.71 -8.78
CA GLU A 7 -19.37 -4.21 -8.29
C GLU A 7 -18.79 -4.57 -7.98
N GLY A 8 -19.29 -4.41 -7.94
CA GLY A 8 -18.76 -4.92 -7.43
C GLY A 8 -18.25 -5.09 -6.89
N PRO A 9 -18.52 -5.29 -6.65
CA PRO A 9 -17.98 -5.54 -5.96
C PRO A 9 -17.51 -5.58 -5.28
N SER A 10 -17.73 -5.37 -5.09
CA SER A 10 -17.22 -5.47 -4.45
C SER A 10 -17.12 -5.41 -3.72
N ARG A 11 -17.51 -5.33 -3.31
CA ARG A 11 -17.33 -5.30 -2.59
C ARG A 11 -17.13 -5.49 -1.84
N PHE A 12 -17.21 -5.55 -1.67
CA PHE A 12 -16.66 -5.72 -0.93
C PHE A 12 -16.12 -6.02 -0.52
N LYS A 13 -16.20 -6.21 -0.70
CA LYS A 13 -15.46 -6.48 -0.31
C LYS A 13 -14.78 -6.00 0.56
N PHE A 14 -14.68 -5.94 1.12
CA PHE A 14 -14.14 -5.62 1.87
C PHE A 14 -13.29 -5.12 2.42
N ARG A 15 -13.06 -5.47 2.26
CA ARG A 15 -12.40 -4.83 3.30
C ARG A 15 -10.92 -4.92 3.23
N GLU A 16 -10.44 -5.73 2.32
CA GLU A 16 -9.06 -5.66 1.90
C GLU A 16 -8.74 -4.30 1.31
N SER A 17 -9.76 -3.64 0.81
CA SER A 17 -9.56 -2.33 0.21
C SER A 17 -9.74 -1.18 1.20
N THR A 18 -10.04 -1.49 2.45
CA THR A 18 -10.14 -0.45 3.47
C THR A 18 -8.76 0.13 3.74
N ARG A 19 -8.60 1.41 3.47
CA ARG A 19 -7.31 2.06 3.59
C ARG A 19 -7.21 2.83 4.89
N THR A 20 -6.09 2.66 5.55
CA THR A 20 -5.78 3.35 6.78
C THR A 20 -4.74 4.42 6.47
N PRO A 21 -5.03 5.70 6.72
CA PRO A 21 -3.99 6.73 6.59
C PRO A 21 -2.90 6.42 7.59
N LEU A 22 -1.73 6.08 7.07
CA LEU A 22 -0.67 5.57 7.93
C LEU A 22 0.66 5.78 7.24
N GLU A 23 1.57 6.45 7.93
CA GLU A 23 2.88 6.73 7.41
C GLU A 23 3.88 5.81 8.08
N VAL A 24 4.40 4.84 7.33
CA VAL A 24 5.46 3.97 7.82
C VAL A 24 6.62 3.99 6.83
N PRO A 25 7.83 3.77 7.31
CA PRO A 25 8.97 3.69 6.40
C PRO A 25 8.83 2.51 5.45
N ALA A 26 9.22 2.73 4.21
CA ALA A 26 9.16 1.71 3.19
C ALA A 26 10.42 1.74 2.35
N THR A 27 10.87 0.57 1.92
CA THR A 27 11.96 0.44 0.98
C THR A 27 11.41 -0.22 -0.26
N VAL A 28 11.67 0.36 -1.42
CA VAL A 28 11.22 -0.22 -2.68
C VAL A 28 12.43 -0.43 -3.59
N LEU A 29 12.41 -1.53 -4.32
CA LEU A 29 13.47 -1.88 -5.26
C LEU A 29 12.91 -1.74 -6.67
N ILE A 30 13.44 -0.78 -7.40
CA ILE A 30 12.96 -0.43 -8.73
C ILE A 30 14.17 -0.33 -9.65
N ALA A 31 14.13 -1.07 -10.76
CA ALA A 31 15.17 -0.99 -11.80
C ALA A 31 16.58 -1.16 -11.21
N GLY A 32 16.73 -2.06 -10.24
CA GLY A 32 18.03 -2.35 -9.66
C GLY A 32 18.50 -1.36 -8.62
N GLY A 33 17.68 -0.38 -8.27
CA GLY A 33 18.00 0.59 -7.24
C GLY A 33 17.08 0.50 -6.06
N GLU A 34 17.60 0.76 -4.88
CA GLU A 34 16.85 0.74 -3.65
C GLU A 34 16.49 2.17 -3.26
N ILE A 35 15.21 2.41 -2.99
CA ILE A 35 14.74 3.75 -2.67
C ILE A 35 14.03 3.71 -1.33
N GLN A 36 14.41 4.63 -0.45
CA GLN A 36 13.77 4.80 0.83
C GLN A 36 12.59 5.76 0.66
N ALA A 37 11.43 5.38 1.17
CA ALA A 37 10.23 6.16 0.98
C ALA A 37 9.32 5.98 2.20
N LYS A 38 8.11 6.54 2.10
CA LYS A 38 7.11 6.40 3.16
C LYS A 38 5.77 6.09 2.52
N THR A 39 4.96 5.37 3.25
CA THR A 39 3.59 5.14 2.83
C THR A 39 2.73 6.34 3.18
N ALA A 40 1.62 6.51 2.48
CA ALA A 40 0.59 7.48 2.84
C ALA A 40 -0.66 6.77 3.35
N ASN A 41 -0.89 5.56 2.87
CA ASN A 41 -1.96 4.72 3.40
C ASN A 41 -1.61 3.27 3.13
N VAL A 42 -2.22 2.39 3.92
CA VAL A 42 -1.94 0.95 3.86
C VAL A 42 -3.26 0.20 3.98
N SER A 43 -3.39 -0.89 3.24
CA SER A 43 -4.52 -1.81 3.36
C SER A 43 -4.00 -3.23 3.18
N LEU A 44 -4.88 -4.22 3.34
CA LEU A 44 -4.48 -5.60 3.09
C LEU A 44 -4.22 -5.88 1.61
N GLY A 45 -4.82 -5.10 0.72
CA GLY A 45 -4.64 -5.30 -0.71
C GLY A 45 -3.52 -4.52 -1.33
N GLY A 46 -3.06 -3.47 -0.68
CA GLY A 46 -2.03 -2.64 -1.27
C GLY A 46 -1.63 -1.46 -0.41
N VAL A 47 -0.81 -0.61 -0.99
CA VAL A 47 -0.24 0.51 -0.26
C VAL A 47 0.01 1.65 -1.24
N PHE A 48 -0.17 2.89 -0.77
CA PHE A 48 0.26 4.05 -1.55
C PHE A 48 1.58 4.54 -0.98
N ILE A 49 2.57 4.66 -1.86
CA ILE A 49 3.91 5.09 -1.46
C ILE A 49 4.22 6.43 -2.11
N SER A 50 4.59 7.40 -1.28
CA SER A 50 5.02 8.71 -1.74
C SER A 50 6.37 8.58 -2.41
N LEU A 51 6.46 9.05 -3.66
CA LEU A 51 7.67 8.89 -4.45
C LEU A 51 7.66 9.94 -5.55
N PRO A 52 8.71 10.78 -5.67
CA PRO A 52 8.68 11.89 -6.63
C PRO A 52 8.57 11.46 -8.09
N LYS A 53 9.18 10.32 -8.43
CA LYS A 53 9.19 9.84 -9.81
C LYS A 53 8.79 8.38 -9.85
N PRO A 54 7.48 8.11 -9.71
CA PRO A 54 7.06 6.71 -9.71
C PRO A 54 7.25 6.07 -11.07
N PRO A 55 7.56 4.76 -11.08
CA PRO A 55 7.67 4.04 -12.34
C PRO A 55 6.28 3.86 -12.95
N PRO A 56 6.21 3.48 -14.23
CA PRO A 56 4.90 3.37 -14.90
C PRO A 56 4.05 2.25 -14.34
N VAL A 57 2.75 2.39 -14.55
CA VAL A 57 1.77 1.36 -14.21
C VAL A 57 2.19 0.05 -14.87
N GLY A 58 2.09 -1.04 -14.13
CA GLY A 58 2.50 -2.36 -14.61
C GLY A 58 3.87 -2.79 -14.13
N THR A 59 4.65 -1.86 -13.57
CA THR A 59 5.98 -2.17 -13.07
C THR A 59 5.86 -3.04 -11.82
N MET A 60 6.65 -4.11 -11.76
CA MET A 60 6.76 -4.93 -10.57
C MET A 60 7.77 -4.33 -9.62
N VAL A 61 7.40 -4.24 -8.36
CA VAL A 61 8.20 -3.58 -7.34
C VAL A 61 8.35 -4.51 -6.15
N LYS A 62 9.58 -4.78 -5.77
CA LYS A 62 9.84 -5.48 -4.51
C LYS A 62 9.80 -4.45 -3.39
N PHE A 63 9.13 -4.79 -2.30
CA PHE A 63 8.92 -3.82 -1.23
C PHE A 63 9.26 -4.41 0.13
N ALA A 64 9.54 -3.52 1.07
CA ALA A 64 9.64 -3.85 2.48
C ALA A 64 8.98 -2.71 3.24
N LEU A 65 8.04 -3.04 4.10
CA LEU A 65 7.38 -2.09 4.99
C LEU A 65 7.91 -2.31 6.40
N ASP A 66 8.29 -1.23 7.04
CA ASP A 66 8.85 -1.31 8.40
C ASP A 66 7.73 -1.06 9.40
N LEU A 67 7.18 -2.14 9.93
CA LEU A 67 6.04 -2.08 10.86
C LEU A 67 6.53 -2.30 12.28
N ASN A 68 7.05 -1.23 12.87
CA ASN A 68 7.58 -1.28 14.25
C ASN A 68 8.71 -2.29 14.33
N GLU A 69 8.46 -3.44 14.92
CA GLU A 69 9.52 -4.42 15.15
C GLU A 69 9.59 -5.48 14.06
N LYS A 70 8.80 -5.34 13.02
CA LYS A 70 8.73 -6.37 12.00
C LYS A 70 8.71 -5.75 10.61
N ALA A 71 9.50 -6.32 9.72
CA ALA A 71 9.49 -5.91 8.31
C ALA A 71 8.58 -6.86 7.53
N VAL A 72 7.68 -6.28 6.74
CA VAL A 72 6.81 -7.04 5.85
C VAL A 72 7.34 -6.86 4.45
N ARG A 73 7.68 -7.95 3.78
CA ARG A 73 8.33 -7.91 2.48
C ARG A 73 7.54 -8.70 1.46
N GLY A 74 7.69 -8.31 0.21
CA GLY A 74 7.02 -9.03 -0.86
C GLY A 74 7.19 -8.36 -2.21
N PHE A 75 6.33 -8.77 -3.12
CA PHE A 75 6.30 -8.22 -4.48
C PHE A 75 4.95 -7.59 -4.73
N SER A 76 4.96 -6.50 -5.48
CA SER A 76 3.76 -5.73 -5.77
C SER A 76 3.83 -5.22 -7.19
N GLU A 77 2.71 -4.69 -7.66
CA GLU A 77 2.61 -4.12 -8.99
C GLU A 77 2.07 -2.71 -8.88
N VAL A 78 2.66 -1.78 -9.63
CA VAL A 78 2.13 -0.43 -9.73
C VAL A 78 0.83 -0.48 -10.51
N VAL A 79 -0.28 -0.12 -9.89
CA VAL A 79 -1.58 -0.16 -10.54
C VAL A 79 -2.14 1.22 -10.85
N TRP A 80 -1.60 2.27 -10.22
CA TRP A 80 -1.94 3.64 -10.58
C TRP A 80 -0.87 4.57 -10.02
N ILE A 81 -0.79 5.77 -10.61
CA ILE A 81 0.15 6.77 -10.13
C ILE A 81 -0.57 8.10 -9.97
N ARG A 82 -0.08 8.93 -9.04
CA ARG A 82 -0.51 10.31 -8.90
C ARG A 82 0.67 11.19 -9.27
N PRO A 83 0.62 11.80 -10.47
CA PRO A 83 1.74 12.62 -10.92
C PRO A 83 1.74 13.98 -10.24
N ALA A 84 2.85 14.71 -10.41
CA ALA A 84 3.03 16.00 -9.77
C ALA A 84 1.94 17.01 -10.13
N GLN A 85 1.46 16.99 -11.37
CA GLN A 85 0.45 17.94 -11.80
C GLN A 85 -0.90 17.75 -11.14
N GLU A 86 -1.11 16.60 -10.49
CA GLU A 86 -2.39 16.30 -9.83
C GLU A 86 -2.25 16.30 -8.31
N SER A 87 -1.15 16.83 -7.79
CA SER A 87 -0.81 16.69 -6.38
C SER A 87 -0.82 18.03 -5.67
N LEU A 88 -1.94 18.77 -5.75
CA LEU A 88 -2.00 20.05 -5.09
C LEU A 88 -1.96 19.91 -3.57
N ASP A 89 -2.69 18.93 -3.04
CA ASP A 89 -2.78 18.73 -1.60
C ASP A 89 -2.61 17.27 -1.20
N ARG A 90 -2.11 16.44 -2.12
CA ARG A 90 -1.91 15.03 -1.87
C ARG A 90 -0.54 14.61 -2.41
N PRO A 91 0.08 13.60 -1.83
CA PRO A 91 1.44 13.24 -2.23
C PRO A 91 1.52 12.69 -3.65
N VAL A 92 2.59 13.02 -4.32
CA VAL A 92 3.00 12.36 -5.56
C VAL A 92 3.42 10.94 -5.20
N GLY A 93 3.05 9.96 -6.01
CA GLY A 93 3.47 8.60 -5.71
C GLY A 93 2.76 7.56 -6.54
N MET A 94 2.79 6.34 -6.02
CA MET A 94 2.26 5.19 -6.72
C MET A 94 1.40 4.34 -5.80
N GLY A 95 0.32 3.81 -6.35
CA GLY A 95 -0.49 2.81 -5.69
C GLY A 95 0.02 1.44 -6.08
N LEU A 96 0.38 0.66 -5.07
CA LEU A 96 0.89 -0.70 -5.27
C LEU A 96 -0.17 -1.69 -4.84
N GLN A 97 -0.37 -2.71 -5.66
CA GLN A 97 -1.20 -3.85 -5.28
C GLN A 97 -0.28 -5.00 -4.90
N PHE A 98 -0.46 -5.54 -3.72
CA PHE A 98 0.35 -6.67 -3.27
C PHE A 98 0.06 -7.89 -4.14
N ARG A 99 1.13 -8.55 -4.59
CA ARG A 99 1.01 -9.76 -5.40
C ARG A 99 1.47 -10.99 -4.65
N HIS A 100 2.47 -10.83 -3.80
CA HIS A 100 3.05 -11.96 -3.09
C HIS A 100 3.76 -11.45 -1.85
N PHE A 101 3.50 -12.09 -0.72
CA PHE A 101 4.21 -11.79 0.51
C PHE A 101 5.28 -12.86 0.75
N LEU A 102 6.41 -12.45 1.29
CA LEU A 102 7.45 -13.37 1.71
C LEU A 102 7.20 -13.76 3.16
N ASP A 103 7.57 -14.98 3.49
CA ASP A 103 7.47 -15.49 4.86
C ASP A 103 6.05 -15.34 5.38
N ASP A 104 5.89 -14.82 6.59
CA ASP A 104 4.59 -14.61 7.20
C ASP A 104 4.13 -13.15 7.07
N GLY A 105 4.59 -12.46 6.02
CA GLY A 105 4.31 -11.03 5.87
C GLY A 105 2.85 -10.68 5.85
N GLU A 106 2.03 -11.49 5.20
CA GLU A 106 0.60 -11.19 5.14
C GLU A 106 -0.04 -11.21 6.52
N GLY A 107 0.31 -12.23 7.31
CA GLY A 107 -0.20 -12.31 8.68
C GLY A 107 0.27 -11.17 9.55
N ALA A 108 1.53 -10.79 9.40
CA ALA A 108 2.07 -9.67 10.15
C ALA A 108 1.38 -8.36 9.80
N LEU A 109 1.12 -8.15 8.51
CA LEU A 109 0.41 -6.94 8.08
C LEU A 109 -1.02 -6.92 8.61
N ARG A 110 -1.70 -8.05 8.54
CA ARG A 110 -3.07 -8.16 9.04
C ARG A 110 -3.14 -7.81 10.52
N LEU A 111 -2.22 -8.34 11.30
CA LEU A 111 -2.18 -8.07 12.73
C LEU A 111 -1.89 -6.59 12.99
N PHE A 112 -0.93 -6.03 12.27
CA PHE A 112 -0.57 -4.63 12.44
C PHE A 112 -1.77 -3.72 12.16
N LEU A 113 -2.49 -3.95 11.07
CA LEU A 113 -3.65 -3.14 10.72
C LEU A 113 -4.76 -3.28 11.73
N ALA A 114 -4.97 -4.48 12.26
CA ALA A 114 -5.97 -4.69 13.31
C ALA A 114 -5.62 -3.89 14.56
N GLU A 115 -4.34 -3.85 14.92
CA GLU A 115 -3.90 -3.08 16.08
C GLU A 115 -4.11 -1.59 15.87
N GLN A 116 -3.86 -1.10 14.65
CA GLN A 116 -4.09 0.31 14.37
C GLN A 116 -5.55 0.68 14.49
N LEU A 117 -6.44 -0.18 14.00
CA LEU A 117 -7.88 0.06 14.13
C LEU A 117 -8.30 0.10 15.59
N GLN A 118 -7.80 -0.81 16.40
CA GLN A 118 -8.11 -0.82 17.83
C GLN A 118 -7.65 0.45 18.51
N ASN A 119 -6.47 0.92 18.15
CA ASN A 119 -5.95 2.16 18.73
C ASN A 119 -6.85 3.34 18.40
N LEU A 120 -7.33 3.41 17.17
CA LEU A 120 -8.23 4.48 16.77
C LEU A 120 -9.56 4.40 17.51
N GLU A 121 -10.10 3.19 17.64
CA GLU A 121 -11.39 3.00 18.31
C GLU A 121 -11.28 3.14 19.82
N GLY A 122 -10.13 2.85 20.36
CA GLY A 122 -9.93 2.89 21.79
C GLY A 122 -9.68 4.27 22.36
N THR A 123 -9.58 5.25 21.49
CA THR A 123 -9.39 6.62 21.94
C THR A 123 -10.68 7.41 21.81
#